data_83d7ec7e2a5f664ff9ff24e4f1182179
#
_entry.id   83d7ec7e2a5f664ff9ff24e4f1182179
#
_cell.length_a   1.000
_cell.length_b   1.000
_cell.length_c   1.000
_cell.angle_alpha   90.00
_cell.angle_beta   90.00
_cell.angle_gamma   90.00
#
_symmetry.space_group_name_H-M   'P 1'
#
loop_
_entity.id
_entity.type
_entity.pdbx_description
1 polymer ?
#
loop_
_entity_poly.entity_id
_entity_poly.type
_entity_poly.pdbx_seq_one_letter_code
_entity_poly.pdbx_strand_id
1 'polypeptide(L)'
;MAKIALLGCGMWGRNIARNLSRLNVLAAVCDADRDRASNFATQFDSQEMTFEAILSDPSIDGIMIATNANTHKELATQALAQGKHVYIEKPMALTLADAKAIETAAITANKGVMIGHLIRYHPAFISLLEQIQSGAIGKVKHIQANRLAMGRIRNSESVLFDLCPHDLSLILAITGTQPSQVICHGVSHITPGVVDILSTGLGFENGISAHMQTSWLSPYKEHRLTVTGETGSLVFDDTKPWQEKLTLFQDEITQSGTLFLIERASPLTLPIAESEPLRDEMQAFINLIDHDVTPPTHAQEGVCVQQVLEEMQSQLIDLSS
;
A
#
# COMPACT_ATOMS: atom_id res chain seq x y z
N MET A 1 25.86 1.50 6.87
CA MET A 1 24.63 2.33 6.85
C MET A 1 24.32 2.60 5.39
N ALA A 2 23.14 2.22 4.99
CA ALA A 2 22.67 2.31 3.60
C ALA A 2 22.82 3.73 3.02
N LYS A 3 23.21 3.83 1.76
CA LYS A 3 23.16 5.04 0.97
C LYS A 3 22.11 4.90 -0.11
N ILE A 4 21.11 5.77 -0.10
CA ILE A 4 19.92 5.65 -0.90
C ILE A 4 19.79 6.85 -1.84
N ALA A 5 19.50 6.58 -3.12
CA ALA A 5 19.14 7.59 -4.10
C ALA A 5 17.62 7.62 -4.29
N LEU A 6 17.05 8.82 -4.47
CA LEU A 6 15.62 9.02 -4.76
C LEU A 6 15.46 9.48 -6.21
N LEU A 7 14.63 8.75 -6.96
CA LEU A 7 14.16 9.13 -8.29
C LEU A 7 12.74 9.69 -8.20
N GLY A 8 12.54 10.91 -8.67
CA GLY A 8 11.26 11.61 -8.62
C GLY A 8 11.16 12.60 -7.45
N CYS A 9 11.39 13.87 -7.77
CA CYS A 9 11.33 15.00 -6.84
C CYS A 9 9.96 15.70 -6.86
N GLY A 10 8.90 14.92 -6.99
CA GLY A 10 7.52 15.40 -6.93
C GLY A 10 7.03 15.64 -5.50
N MET A 11 5.71 15.85 -5.38
CA MET A 11 5.06 16.11 -4.09
C MET A 11 5.25 14.93 -3.11
N TRP A 12 5.13 13.68 -3.58
CA TRP A 12 5.33 12.50 -2.72
C TRP A 12 6.82 12.25 -2.47
N GLY A 13 7.67 12.38 -3.49
CA GLY A 13 9.13 12.31 -3.34
C GLY A 13 9.67 13.25 -2.25
N ARG A 14 9.05 14.42 -2.06
CA ARG A 14 9.39 15.35 -0.96
C ARG A 14 9.20 14.73 0.43
N ASN A 15 8.14 13.95 0.64
CA ASN A 15 7.91 13.27 1.91
C ASN A 15 8.93 12.17 2.15
N ILE A 16 9.29 11.42 1.10
CA ILE A 16 10.34 10.39 1.14
C ILE A 16 11.70 11.06 1.42
N ALA A 17 12.09 12.08 0.63
CA ALA A 17 13.37 12.79 0.82
C ALA A 17 13.53 13.34 2.24
N ARG A 18 12.45 13.93 2.80
CA ARG A 18 12.45 14.42 4.19
C ARG A 18 12.77 13.32 5.20
N ASN A 19 12.15 12.14 5.04
CA ASN A 19 12.38 11.02 5.96
C ASN A 19 13.77 10.42 5.79
N LEU A 20 14.23 10.21 4.55
CA LEU A 20 15.59 9.70 4.28
C LEU A 20 16.68 10.65 4.77
N SER A 21 16.50 11.98 4.59
CA SER A 21 17.41 12.99 5.13
C SER A 21 17.48 12.95 6.66
N ARG A 22 16.31 12.86 7.34
CA ARG A 22 16.26 12.71 8.82
C ARG A 22 16.89 11.42 9.33
N LEU A 23 16.89 10.37 8.51
CA LEU A 23 17.54 9.09 8.80
C LEU A 23 19.02 9.08 8.40
N ASN A 24 19.53 10.18 7.81
CA ASN A 24 20.92 10.34 7.33
C ASN A 24 21.34 9.29 6.28
N VAL A 25 20.43 8.89 5.41
CA VAL A 25 20.68 7.89 4.35
C VAL A 25 20.45 8.41 2.94
N LEU A 26 19.90 9.61 2.74
CA LEU A 26 19.69 10.22 1.43
C LEU A 26 21.05 10.67 0.86
N ALA A 27 21.56 9.94 -0.13
CA ALA A 27 22.84 10.26 -0.77
C ALA A 27 22.65 11.12 -2.03
N ALA A 28 21.64 10.81 -2.84
CA ALA A 28 21.41 11.49 -4.10
C ALA A 28 19.92 11.63 -4.42
N VAL A 29 19.61 12.60 -5.28
CA VAL A 29 18.28 12.80 -5.87
C VAL A 29 18.41 12.95 -7.39
N CYS A 30 17.40 12.48 -8.11
CA CYS A 30 17.30 12.56 -9.56
C CYS A 30 15.85 12.87 -9.97
N ASP A 31 15.69 13.76 -10.93
CA ASP A 31 14.41 14.04 -11.59
C ASP A 31 14.67 14.39 -13.06
N ALA A 32 13.69 14.15 -13.94
CA ALA A 32 13.75 14.58 -15.33
C ALA A 32 13.81 16.12 -15.44
N ASP A 33 13.24 16.83 -14.49
CA ASP A 33 13.33 18.27 -14.30
C ASP A 33 14.56 18.58 -13.42
N ARG A 34 15.64 19.06 -14.03
CA ARG A 34 16.90 19.37 -13.36
C ARG A 34 16.77 20.45 -12.29
N ASP A 35 15.96 21.47 -12.53
CA ASP A 35 15.77 22.55 -11.55
C ASP A 35 15.08 22.01 -10.29
N ARG A 36 14.16 21.06 -10.46
CA ARG A 36 13.52 20.38 -9.35
C ARG A 36 14.48 19.49 -8.58
N ALA A 37 15.32 18.73 -9.28
CA ALA A 37 16.36 17.90 -8.64
C ALA A 37 17.37 18.77 -7.86
N SER A 38 17.85 19.86 -8.43
CA SER A 38 18.79 20.80 -7.79
C SER A 38 18.19 21.44 -6.53
N ASN A 39 16.92 21.86 -6.60
CA ASN A 39 16.20 22.39 -5.44
C ASN A 39 16.06 21.35 -4.32
N PHE A 40 15.79 20.08 -4.67
CA PHE A 40 15.72 19.00 -3.67
C PHE A 40 17.10 18.70 -3.07
N ALA A 41 18.13 18.62 -3.90
CA ALA A 41 19.50 18.40 -3.44
C ALA A 41 19.92 19.45 -2.39
N THR A 42 19.66 20.73 -2.68
CA THR A 42 19.92 21.83 -1.75
C THR A 42 19.06 21.73 -0.49
N GLN A 43 17.75 21.44 -0.63
CA GLN A 43 16.81 21.42 0.49
C GLN A 43 17.09 20.28 1.48
N PHE A 44 17.54 19.13 1.00
CA PHE A 44 17.69 17.90 1.78
C PHE A 44 19.15 17.49 2.01
N ASP A 45 20.10 18.38 1.71
CA ASP A 45 21.55 18.17 1.86
C ASP A 45 22.01 16.86 1.21
N SER A 46 21.73 16.71 -0.09
CA SER A 46 22.05 15.55 -0.90
C SER A 46 22.67 15.95 -2.23
N GLN A 47 23.12 15.01 -3.04
CA GLN A 47 23.71 15.26 -4.34
C GLN A 47 22.65 15.21 -5.46
N GLU A 48 22.68 16.18 -6.39
CA GLU A 48 22.00 16.02 -7.67
C GLU A 48 22.82 15.07 -8.55
N MET A 49 22.22 13.98 -9.03
CA MET A 49 22.87 13.02 -9.92
C MET A 49 21.92 12.63 -11.06
N THR A 50 22.49 12.25 -12.21
CA THR A 50 21.70 11.59 -13.26
C THR A 50 21.43 10.12 -12.88
N PHE A 51 20.42 9.51 -13.49
CA PHE A 51 20.12 8.10 -13.22
C PHE A 51 21.29 7.18 -13.57
N GLU A 52 21.96 7.42 -14.71
CA GLU A 52 23.14 6.66 -15.15
C GLU A 52 24.30 6.79 -14.15
N ALA A 53 24.51 7.98 -13.58
CA ALA A 53 25.52 8.19 -12.55
C ALA A 53 25.18 7.44 -11.26
N ILE A 54 23.90 7.44 -10.83
CA ILE A 54 23.41 6.66 -9.67
C ILE A 54 23.62 5.17 -9.89
N LEU A 55 23.29 4.65 -11.08
CA LEU A 55 23.47 3.23 -11.42
C LEU A 55 24.94 2.81 -11.34
N SER A 56 25.85 3.67 -11.80
CA SER A 56 27.29 3.38 -11.87
C SER A 56 28.03 3.62 -10.55
N ASP A 57 27.42 4.30 -9.58
CA ASP A 57 28.06 4.59 -8.30
C ASP A 57 27.99 3.37 -7.36
N PRO A 58 29.14 2.72 -7.06
CA PRO A 58 29.15 1.56 -6.17
C PRO A 58 28.83 1.91 -4.71
N SER A 59 28.84 3.18 -4.34
CA SER A 59 28.52 3.62 -2.98
C SER A 59 27.03 3.74 -2.73
N ILE A 60 26.18 3.74 -3.76
CA ILE A 60 24.73 3.73 -3.65
C ILE A 60 24.26 2.28 -3.50
N ASP A 61 23.61 1.96 -2.38
CA ASP A 61 23.14 0.61 -2.04
C ASP A 61 21.71 0.36 -2.51
N GLY A 62 20.87 1.39 -2.52
CA GLY A 62 19.45 1.30 -2.85
C GLY A 62 18.92 2.51 -3.59
N ILE A 63 17.85 2.27 -4.36
CA ILE A 63 17.16 3.30 -5.15
C ILE A 63 15.68 3.30 -4.77
N MET A 64 15.14 4.48 -4.45
CA MET A 64 13.71 4.69 -4.25
C MET A 64 13.11 5.36 -5.49
N ILE A 65 12.07 4.75 -6.05
CA ILE A 65 11.39 5.20 -7.26
C ILE A 65 10.04 5.79 -6.87
N ALA A 66 9.91 7.11 -6.98
CA ALA A 66 8.69 7.88 -6.71
C ALA A 66 8.28 8.71 -7.94
N THR A 67 8.49 8.15 -9.11
CA THR A 67 8.14 8.71 -10.42
C THR A 67 6.72 8.33 -10.83
N ASN A 68 6.34 8.55 -12.09
CA ASN A 68 5.07 8.07 -12.63
C ASN A 68 5.12 6.54 -12.82
N ALA A 69 4.02 5.85 -12.55
CA ALA A 69 3.93 4.40 -12.57
C ALA A 69 4.35 3.74 -13.91
N ASN A 70 4.18 4.43 -15.03
CA ASN A 70 4.62 3.94 -16.35
C ASN A 70 6.13 3.82 -16.51
N THR A 71 6.93 4.41 -15.61
CA THR A 71 8.40 4.31 -15.62
C THR A 71 8.94 3.30 -14.62
N HIS A 72 8.12 2.79 -13.71
CA HIS A 72 8.56 1.95 -12.58
C HIS A 72 9.31 0.70 -13.03
N LYS A 73 8.76 -0.04 -14.00
CA LYS A 73 9.39 -1.27 -14.51
C LYS A 73 10.78 -1.01 -15.06
N GLU A 74 10.90 -0.02 -15.95
CA GLU A 74 12.16 0.27 -16.63
C GLU A 74 13.24 0.69 -15.63
N LEU A 75 12.93 1.63 -14.75
CA LEU A 75 13.86 2.13 -13.74
C LEU A 75 14.24 1.03 -12.74
N ALA A 76 13.26 0.24 -12.27
CA ALA A 76 13.50 -0.83 -11.31
C ALA A 76 14.38 -1.95 -11.89
N THR A 77 14.09 -2.40 -13.12
CA THR A 77 14.88 -3.48 -13.74
C THR A 77 16.30 -3.05 -14.05
N GLN A 78 16.53 -1.80 -14.47
CA GLN A 78 17.87 -1.25 -14.66
C GLN A 78 18.65 -1.14 -13.33
N ALA A 79 17.99 -0.67 -12.26
CA ALA A 79 18.60 -0.58 -10.93
C ALA A 79 19.00 -1.95 -10.39
N LEU A 80 18.10 -2.95 -10.50
CA LEU A 80 18.35 -4.32 -10.09
C LEU A 80 19.52 -4.94 -10.87
N ALA A 81 19.59 -4.72 -12.19
CA ALA A 81 20.69 -5.21 -13.02
C ALA A 81 22.06 -4.64 -12.61
N GLN A 82 22.09 -3.47 -11.97
CA GLN A 82 23.30 -2.86 -11.40
C GLN A 82 23.50 -3.20 -9.91
N GLY A 83 22.79 -4.23 -9.42
CA GLY A 83 22.96 -4.75 -8.06
C GLY A 83 22.43 -3.82 -6.96
N LYS A 84 21.49 -2.92 -7.26
CA LYS A 84 20.86 -2.05 -6.27
C LYS A 84 19.59 -2.70 -5.70
N HIS A 85 19.32 -2.50 -4.40
CA HIS A 85 18.01 -2.74 -3.83
C HIS A 85 17.02 -1.67 -4.30
N VAL A 86 15.75 -2.00 -4.45
CA VAL A 86 14.78 -1.07 -5.04
C VAL A 86 13.53 -0.95 -4.16
N TYR A 87 13.14 0.28 -3.86
CA TYR A 87 11.81 0.63 -3.38
C TYR A 87 11.01 1.24 -4.53
N ILE A 88 9.76 0.85 -4.67
CA ILE A 88 8.87 1.34 -5.74
C ILE A 88 7.60 1.88 -5.11
N GLU A 89 7.25 3.13 -5.40
CA GLU A 89 5.94 3.66 -5.04
C GLU A 89 4.80 2.87 -5.70
N LYS A 90 3.66 2.88 -5.02
CA LYS A 90 2.44 2.24 -5.54
C LYS A 90 1.86 3.01 -6.76
N PRO A 91 1.21 2.31 -7.72
CA PRO A 91 1.23 0.85 -7.86
C PRO A 91 2.60 0.35 -8.30
N MET A 92 2.95 -0.90 -7.98
CA MET A 92 4.24 -1.50 -8.37
C MET A 92 4.52 -1.36 -9.87
N ALA A 93 3.47 -1.60 -10.68
CA ALA A 93 3.49 -1.46 -12.13
C ALA A 93 2.06 -1.22 -12.64
N LEU A 94 1.88 -0.94 -13.94
CA LEU A 94 0.56 -0.78 -14.56
C LEU A 94 -0.04 -2.11 -15.05
N THR A 95 0.79 -3.14 -15.24
CA THR A 95 0.36 -4.48 -15.68
C THR A 95 0.97 -5.57 -14.80
N LEU A 96 0.29 -6.71 -14.71
CA LEU A 96 0.82 -7.89 -14.01
C LEU A 96 2.11 -8.41 -14.67
N ALA A 97 2.20 -8.33 -15.99
CA ALA A 97 3.39 -8.72 -16.72
C ALA A 97 4.62 -7.89 -16.32
N ASP A 98 4.46 -6.58 -16.15
CA ASP A 98 5.53 -5.69 -15.72
C ASP A 98 5.90 -5.92 -14.25
N ALA A 99 4.93 -6.17 -13.36
CA ALA A 99 5.19 -6.52 -11.97
C ALA A 99 6.00 -7.83 -11.85
N LYS A 100 5.62 -8.86 -12.60
CA LYS A 100 6.37 -10.14 -12.68
C LYS A 100 7.77 -9.96 -13.29
N ALA A 101 7.96 -9.04 -14.23
CA ALA A 101 9.28 -8.74 -14.77
C ALA A 101 10.19 -8.11 -13.73
N ILE A 102 9.67 -7.19 -12.88
CA ILE A 102 10.41 -6.61 -11.75
C ILE A 102 10.78 -7.70 -10.75
N GLU A 103 9.84 -8.57 -10.36
CA GLU A 103 10.10 -9.69 -9.44
C GLU A 103 11.18 -10.63 -9.99
N THR A 104 11.08 -11.01 -11.25
CA THR A 104 12.10 -11.86 -11.91
C THR A 104 13.47 -11.21 -11.92
N ALA A 105 13.53 -9.91 -12.20
CA ALA A 105 14.78 -9.15 -12.16
C ALA A 105 15.38 -9.10 -10.74
N ALA A 106 14.55 -8.95 -9.71
CA ALA A 106 14.97 -8.97 -8.30
C ALA A 106 15.59 -10.32 -7.92
N ILE A 107 14.93 -11.43 -8.28
CA ILE A 107 15.43 -12.79 -8.06
C ILE A 107 16.75 -13.00 -8.78
N THR A 108 16.83 -12.61 -10.05
CA THR A 108 18.04 -12.77 -10.88
C THR A 108 19.24 -11.98 -10.34
N ALA A 109 18.99 -10.77 -9.86
CA ALA A 109 20.01 -9.90 -9.28
C ALA A 109 20.36 -10.26 -7.83
N ASN A 110 19.60 -11.14 -7.19
CA ASN A 110 19.64 -11.42 -5.75
C ASN A 110 19.58 -10.12 -4.94
N LYS A 111 18.58 -9.28 -5.26
CA LYS A 111 18.34 -7.98 -4.60
C LYS A 111 16.89 -7.87 -4.15
N GLY A 112 16.71 -7.21 -3.01
CA GLY A 112 15.38 -6.98 -2.47
C GLY A 112 14.63 -5.87 -3.22
N VAL A 113 13.33 -6.10 -3.41
CA VAL A 113 12.37 -5.09 -3.88
C VAL A 113 11.30 -4.91 -2.80
N MET A 114 10.96 -3.66 -2.52
CA MET A 114 9.93 -3.27 -1.58
C MET A 114 8.95 -2.31 -2.24
N ILE A 115 7.65 -2.48 -1.98
CA ILE A 115 6.59 -1.66 -2.57
C ILE A 115 6.04 -0.69 -1.52
N GLY A 116 5.72 0.53 -1.94
CA GLY A 116 5.20 1.62 -1.12
C GLY A 116 3.76 1.41 -0.62
N HIS A 117 3.49 0.28 0.02
CA HIS A 117 2.20 0.01 0.66
C HIS A 117 2.22 0.52 2.10
N LEU A 118 2.31 1.82 2.25
CA LEU A 118 2.51 2.59 3.49
C LEU A 118 1.69 2.10 4.68
N ILE A 119 0.40 1.79 4.47
CA ILE A 119 -0.52 1.44 5.58
C ILE A 119 -0.15 0.12 6.25
N ARG A 120 0.62 -0.76 5.58
CA ARG A 120 1.19 -1.99 6.16
C ARG A 120 2.14 -1.70 7.33
N TYR A 121 2.70 -0.49 7.41
CA TYR A 121 3.60 -0.03 8.46
C TYR A 121 2.90 0.81 9.53
N HIS A 122 1.58 1.02 9.38
CA HIS A 122 0.81 1.76 10.38
C HIS A 122 0.63 0.93 11.67
N PRO A 123 1.01 1.44 12.86
CA PRO A 123 0.93 0.69 14.11
C PRO A 123 -0.43 0.09 14.42
N ALA A 124 -1.52 0.80 14.08
CA ALA A 124 -2.87 0.27 14.26
C ALA A 124 -3.15 -0.95 13.38
N PHE A 125 -2.62 -1.01 12.15
CA PHE A 125 -2.76 -2.18 11.30
C PHE A 125 -1.88 -3.35 11.79
N ILE A 126 -0.67 -3.07 12.24
CA ILE A 126 0.21 -4.09 12.84
C ILE A 126 -0.47 -4.69 14.07
N SER A 127 -0.99 -3.86 14.96
CA SER A 127 -1.72 -4.33 16.15
C SER A 127 -3.01 -5.08 15.78
N LEU A 128 -3.73 -4.66 14.73
CA LEU A 128 -4.91 -5.39 14.22
C LEU A 128 -4.52 -6.81 13.79
N LEU A 129 -3.41 -7.00 13.06
CA LEU A 129 -2.93 -8.32 12.67
C LEU A 129 -2.53 -9.18 13.89
N GLU A 130 -1.88 -8.59 14.88
CA GLU A 130 -1.53 -9.27 16.15
C GLU A 130 -2.80 -9.73 16.89
N GLN A 131 -3.84 -8.90 16.96
CA GLN A 131 -5.12 -9.29 17.56
C GLN A 131 -5.80 -10.44 16.80
N ILE A 132 -5.76 -10.43 15.46
CA ILE A 132 -6.28 -11.56 14.67
C ILE A 132 -5.50 -12.83 14.96
N GLN A 133 -4.17 -12.75 14.96
CA GLN A 133 -3.28 -13.90 15.22
C GLN A 133 -3.45 -14.47 16.65
N SER A 134 -3.71 -13.60 17.62
CA SER A 134 -4.00 -14.02 19.00
C SER A 134 -5.38 -14.66 19.19
N GLY A 135 -6.25 -14.61 18.16
CA GLY A 135 -7.59 -15.16 18.20
C GLY A 135 -8.64 -14.25 18.85
N ALA A 136 -8.36 -12.96 19.05
CA ALA A 136 -9.24 -12.01 19.74
C ALA A 136 -10.67 -11.91 19.16
N ILE A 137 -10.84 -12.22 17.86
CA ILE A 137 -12.15 -12.22 17.18
C ILE A 137 -12.54 -13.61 16.61
N GLY A 138 -11.80 -14.68 16.96
CA GLY A 138 -11.97 -15.99 16.35
C GLY A 138 -11.55 -16.00 14.87
N LYS A 139 -12.11 -16.93 14.08
CA LYS A 139 -11.80 -16.99 12.64
C LYS A 139 -12.42 -15.81 11.90
N VAL A 140 -11.61 -15.16 11.06
CA VAL A 140 -12.08 -14.07 10.19
C VAL A 140 -13.14 -14.60 9.22
N LYS A 141 -14.24 -13.88 9.08
CA LYS A 141 -15.37 -14.18 8.19
C LYS A 141 -15.52 -13.13 7.08
N HIS A 142 -15.40 -11.86 7.45
CA HIS A 142 -15.64 -10.77 6.52
C HIS A 142 -14.69 -9.60 6.76
N ILE A 143 -14.30 -8.94 5.67
CA ILE A 143 -13.51 -7.71 5.71
C ILE A 143 -14.26 -6.63 4.93
N GLN A 144 -14.40 -5.43 5.52
CA GLN A 144 -14.92 -4.27 4.82
C GLN A 144 -13.88 -3.15 4.85
N ALA A 145 -13.50 -2.65 3.68
CA ALA A 145 -12.57 -1.55 3.51
C ALA A 145 -13.26 -0.36 2.81
N ASN A 146 -13.28 0.79 3.48
CA ASN A 146 -13.82 2.02 2.93
C ASN A 146 -12.72 3.07 2.83
N ARG A 147 -12.47 3.55 1.61
CA ARG A 147 -11.52 4.63 1.31
C ARG A 147 -12.20 5.70 0.49
N LEU A 148 -12.87 6.57 1.22
CA LEU A 148 -13.78 7.58 0.69
C LEU A 148 -13.31 8.97 1.10
N ALA A 149 -13.30 9.90 0.17
CA ALA A 149 -13.08 11.33 0.47
C ALA A 149 -13.52 12.19 -0.72
N MET A 150 -13.77 13.48 -0.49
CA MET A 150 -13.66 14.47 -1.54
C MET A 150 -12.16 14.68 -1.79
N GLY A 151 -11.61 13.87 -2.69
CA GLY A 151 -10.18 13.72 -2.91
C GLY A 151 -9.65 14.58 -4.05
N ARG A 152 -8.39 14.33 -4.41
CA ARG A 152 -7.77 14.94 -5.58
C ARG A 152 -8.19 14.16 -6.83
N ILE A 153 -9.11 14.72 -7.59
CA ILE A 153 -9.55 14.15 -8.88
C ILE A 153 -8.39 14.20 -9.87
N ARG A 154 -8.17 13.08 -10.57
CA ARG A 154 -7.10 12.93 -11.56
C ARG A 154 -7.69 12.77 -12.96
N ASN A 155 -6.93 13.17 -13.98
CA ASN A 155 -7.37 13.12 -15.37
C ASN A 155 -6.92 11.86 -16.12
N SER A 156 -5.94 11.14 -15.62
CA SER A 156 -5.29 10.01 -16.32
C SER A 156 -5.13 8.75 -15.49
N GLU A 157 -5.35 8.81 -14.20
CA GLU A 157 -5.26 7.69 -13.28
C GLU A 157 -6.61 7.52 -12.60
N SER A 158 -7.13 6.32 -12.53
CA SER A 158 -8.41 6.03 -11.88
C SER A 158 -8.26 5.79 -10.38
N VAL A 159 -9.37 5.86 -9.65
CA VAL A 159 -9.45 5.49 -8.24
C VAL A 159 -8.94 4.07 -7.97
N LEU A 160 -9.02 3.18 -8.98
CA LEU A 160 -8.50 1.83 -8.93
C LEU A 160 -6.99 1.79 -8.62
N PHE A 161 -6.17 2.53 -9.37
CA PHE A 161 -4.71 2.53 -9.16
C PHE A 161 -4.24 3.52 -8.10
N ASP A 162 -5.04 4.58 -7.83
CA ASP A 162 -4.67 5.54 -6.81
C ASP A 162 -4.94 5.04 -5.38
N LEU A 163 -6.11 4.41 -5.14
CA LEU A 163 -6.57 4.09 -3.78
C LEU A 163 -6.63 2.60 -3.46
N CYS A 164 -7.07 1.74 -4.40
CA CYS A 164 -7.27 0.32 -4.13
C CYS A 164 -6.00 -0.44 -3.73
N PRO A 165 -4.78 -0.13 -4.21
CA PRO A 165 -3.57 -0.83 -3.78
C PRO A 165 -3.40 -0.85 -2.26
N HIS A 166 -3.75 0.26 -1.59
CA HIS A 166 -3.65 0.37 -0.14
C HIS A 166 -4.52 -0.67 0.58
N ASP A 167 -5.80 -0.77 0.21
CA ASP A 167 -6.74 -1.66 0.89
C ASP A 167 -6.56 -3.12 0.46
N LEU A 168 -6.20 -3.38 -0.79
CA LEU A 168 -5.85 -4.72 -1.27
C LEU A 168 -4.66 -5.30 -0.52
N SER A 169 -3.60 -4.51 -0.31
CA SER A 169 -2.43 -4.94 0.48
C SER A 169 -2.83 -5.35 1.91
N LEU A 170 -3.77 -4.62 2.54
CA LEU A 170 -4.28 -4.96 3.87
C LEU A 170 -5.11 -6.25 3.85
N ILE A 171 -6.05 -6.36 2.91
CA ILE A 171 -6.93 -7.51 2.76
C ILE A 171 -6.13 -8.79 2.50
N LEU A 172 -5.18 -8.75 1.56
CA LEU A 172 -4.33 -9.90 1.24
C LEU A 172 -3.44 -10.31 2.43
N ALA A 173 -2.98 -9.34 3.24
CA ALA A 173 -2.25 -9.65 4.47
C ALA A 173 -3.09 -10.36 5.53
N ILE A 174 -4.38 -10.02 5.64
CA ILE A 174 -5.29 -10.64 6.60
C ILE A 174 -5.72 -12.04 6.12
N THR A 175 -6.02 -12.18 4.82
CA THR A 175 -6.53 -13.45 4.26
C THR A 175 -5.42 -14.47 4.01
N GLY A 176 -4.18 -14.02 3.78
CA GLY A 176 -3.02 -14.86 3.46
C GLY A 176 -3.08 -15.55 2.10
N THR A 177 -4.07 -15.23 1.24
CA THR A 177 -4.28 -15.90 -0.05
C THR A 177 -4.89 -14.94 -1.07
N GLN A 178 -4.80 -15.30 -2.36
CA GLN A 178 -5.46 -14.59 -3.45
C GLN A 178 -6.97 -14.83 -3.42
N PRO A 179 -7.80 -13.86 -3.84
CA PRO A 179 -9.22 -14.10 -4.05
C PRO A 179 -9.44 -15.11 -5.17
N SER A 180 -10.41 -16.00 -4.98
CA SER A 180 -10.89 -16.92 -6.03
C SER A 180 -12.03 -16.33 -6.85
N GLN A 181 -12.60 -15.22 -6.38
CA GLN A 181 -13.64 -14.48 -7.07
C GLN A 181 -13.43 -12.98 -6.86
N VAL A 182 -13.50 -12.22 -7.95
CA VAL A 182 -13.47 -10.75 -7.97
C VAL A 182 -14.72 -10.27 -8.70
N ILE A 183 -15.46 -9.35 -8.12
CA ILE A 183 -16.59 -8.66 -8.74
C ILE A 183 -16.38 -7.17 -8.54
N CYS A 184 -16.38 -6.41 -9.64
CA CYS A 184 -16.03 -5.01 -9.60
C CYS A 184 -17.02 -4.17 -10.42
N HIS A 185 -17.51 -3.09 -9.84
CA HIS A 185 -18.36 -2.12 -10.52
C HIS A 185 -17.83 -0.71 -10.29
N GLY A 186 -17.55 0.02 -11.35
CA GLY A 186 -17.02 1.38 -11.31
C GLY A 186 -17.80 2.34 -12.22
N VAL A 187 -17.80 3.62 -11.86
CA VAL A 187 -18.41 4.68 -12.63
C VAL A 187 -17.48 5.87 -12.78
N SER A 188 -17.65 6.60 -13.91
CA SER A 188 -16.85 7.78 -14.27
C SER A 188 -17.80 8.97 -14.41
N HIS A 189 -17.80 9.86 -13.40
CA HIS A 189 -18.70 11.03 -13.41
C HIS A 189 -18.00 12.32 -13.85
N ILE A 190 -16.70 12.45 -13.56
CA ILE A 190 -15.97 13.71 -13.79
C ILE A 190 -15.20 13.66 -15.11
N THR A 191 -14.35 12.64 -15.28
CA THR A 191 -13.55 12.48 -16.50
C THR A 191 -14.01 11.22 -17.22
N PRO A 192 -14.53 11.30 -18.45
CA PRO A 192 -14.94 10.12 -19.22
C PRO A 192 -13.82 9.07 -19.29
N GLY A 193 -14.15 7.81 -18.96
CA GLY A 193 -13.20 6.70 -18.96
C GLY A 193 -12.24 6.64 -17.76
N VAL A 194 -12.28 7.61 -16.85
CA VAL A 194 -11.52 7.59 -15.60
C VAL A 194 -12.46 7.32 -14.43
N VAL A 195 -12.42 6.10 -13.89
CA VAL A 195 -13.30 5.69 -12.79
C VAL A 195 -12.98 6.51 -11.53
N ASP A 196 -14.00 7.12 -10.95
CA ASP A 196 -13.92 7.97 -9.75
C ASP A 196 -14.69 7.42 -8.54
N ILE A 197 -15.56 6.42 -8.75
CA ILE A 197 -16.22 5.63 -7.70
C ILE A 197 -16.12 4.15 -8.08
N LEU A 198 -15.75 3.31 -7.11
CA LEU A 198 -15.56 1.88 -7.30
C LEU A 198 -16.09 1.08 -6.11
N SER A 199 -16.84 0.01 -6.41
CA SER A 199 -17.26 -1.01 -5.45
C SER A 199 -16.72 -2.36 -5.88
N THR A 200 -16.09 -3.09 -4.95
CA THR A 200 -15.49 -4.39 -5.23
C THR A 200 -15.90 -5.42 -4.19
N GLY A 201 -16.27 -6.60 -4.63
CA GLY A 201 -16.48 -7.81 -3.82
C GLY A 201 -15.37 -8.81 -4.11
N LEU A 202 -14.80 -9.40 -3.07
CA LEU A 202 -13.77 -10.43 -3.14
C LEU A 202 -14.23 -11.67 -2.37
N GLY A 203 -14.17 -12.84 -3.00
CA GLY A 203 -14.42 -14.14 -2.36
C GLY A 203 -13.13 -14.94 -2.27
N PHE A 204 -12.90 -15.66 -1.17
CA PHE A 204 -11.70 -16.45 -0.93
C PHE A 204 -12.07 -17.92 -0.70
N GLU A 205 -11.23 -18.87 -1.13
CA GLU A 205 -11.47 -20.32 -0.97
C GLU A 205 -11.60 -20.76 0.50
N ASN A 206 -10.97 -20.04 1.42
CA ASN A 206 -11.05 -20.27 2.85
C ASN A 206 -12.38 -19.80 3.49
N GLY A 207 -13.33 -19.33 2.67
CA GLY A 207 -14.65 -18.87 3.08
C GLY A 207 -14.71 -17.43 3.58
N ILE A 208 -13.59 -16.71 3.57
CA ILE A 208 -13.57 -15.27 3.86
C ILE A 208 -14.17 -14.51 2.66
N SER A 209 -14.88 -13.43 2.94
CA SER A 209 -15.30 -12.46 1.92
C SER A 209 -14.76 -11.08 2.26
N ALA A 210 -14.57 -10.24 1.25
CA ALA A 210 -14.24 -8.83 1.46
C ALA A 210 -15.05 -7.92 0.55
N HIS A 211 -15.39 -6.72 1.05
CA HIS A 211 -15.95 -5.65 0.26
C HIS A 211 -15.09 -4.40 0.37
N MET A 212 -14.89 -3.73 -0.75
CA MET A 212 -14.17 -2.46 -0.81
C MET A 212 -15.07 -1.39 -1.43
N GLN A 213 -15.07 -0.20 -0.83
CA GLN A 213 -15.67 1.01 -1.40
C GLN A 213 -14.60 2.09 -1.51
N THR A 214 -14.40 2.58 -2.72
CA THR A 214 -13.32 3.54 -3.01
C THR A 214 -13.88 4.69 -3.83
N SER A 215 -13.66 5.94 -3.40
CA SER A 215 -14.22 7.10 -4.11
C SER A 215 -13.43 8.38 -3.84
N TRP A 216 -13.28 9.21 -4.89
CA TRP A 216 -12.85 10.60 -4.76
C TRP A 216 -14.00 11.59 -4.55
N LEU A 217 -15.25 11.15 -4.64
CA LEU A 217 -16.44 12.03 -4.69
C LEU A 217 -17.30 11.95 -3.42
N SER A 218 -16.81 11.31 -2.36
CA SER A 218 -17.55 11.24 -1.11
C SER A 218 -17.38 12.53 -0.30
N PRO A 219 -18.47 13.17 0.15
CA PRO A 219 -18.39 14.34 1.02
C PRO A 219 -17.86 14.01 2.42
N TYR A 220 -17.97 12.75 2.84
CA TYR A 220 -17.43 12.26 4.11
C TYR A 220 -16.12 11.53 3.86
N LYS A 221 -15.08 11.92 4.62
CA LYS A 221 -13.81 11.19 4.65
C LYS A 221 -13.97 9.94 5.51
N GLU A 222 -13.71 8.79 4.91
CA GLU A 222 -13.69 7.51 5.61
C GLU A 222 -12.49 6.70 5.13
N HIS A 223 -11.58 6.37 6.05
CA HIS A 223 -10.45 5.48 5.82
C HIS A 223 -10.54 4.39 6.90
N ARG A 224 -11.42 3.42 6.67
CA ARG A 224 -11.79 2.43 7.67
C ARG A 224 -11.69 1.02 7.14
N LEU A 225 -11.04 0.17 7.92
CA LEU A 225 -10.98 -1.28 7.74
C LEU A 225 -11.70 -1.95 8.92
N THR A 226 -12.74 -2.70 8.64
CA THR A 226 -13.48 -3.51 9.61
C THR A 226 -13.22 -4.98 9.30
N VAL A 227 -12.76 -5.73 10.29
CA VAL A 227 -12.56 -7.18 10.21
C VAL A 227 -13.50 -7.87 11.17
N THR A 228 -14.46 -8.63 10.63
CA THR A 228 -15.45 -9.36 11.40
C THR A 228 -15.02 -10.83 11.50
N GLY A 229 -14.94 -11.32 12.70
CA GLY A 229 -14.66 -12.71 13.05
C GLY A 229 -15.86 -13.45 13.64
N GLU A 230 -15.62 -14.64 14.16
CA GLU A 230 -16.68 -15.49 14.79
C GLU A 230 -17.15 -14.93 16.14
N THR A 231 -16.24 -14.29 16.89
CA THR A 231 -16.51 -13.88 18.29
C THR A 231 -16.30 -12.39 18.52
N GLY A 232 -16.16 -11.59 17.45
CA GLY A 232 -15.97 -10.16 17.56
C GLY A 232 -15.56 -9.49 16.26
N SER A 233 -15.31 -8.20 16.32
CA SER A 233 -14.85 -7.40 15.17
C SER A 233 -13.76 -6.42 15.60
N LEU A 234 -12.79 -6.19 14.72
CA LEU A 234 -11.77 -5.16 14.86
C LEU A 234 -12.05 -4.06 13.85
N VAL A 235 -11.96 -2.81 14.30
CA VAL A 235 -12.11 -1.63 13.43
C VAL A 235 -10.86 -0.77 13.54
N PHE A 236 -10.14 -0.64 12.42
CA PHE A 236 -9.11 0.35 12.23
C PHE A 236 -9.69 1.53 11.44
N ASP A 237 -9.75 2.71 12.07
CA ASP A 237 -10.20 3.96 11.44
C ASP A 237 -9.07 5.00 11.48
N ASP A 238 -8.43 5.23 10.34
CA ASP A 238 -7.30 6.16 10.21
C ASP A 238 -7.73 7.64 10.30
N THR A 239 -9.01 7.95 10.27
CA THR A 239 -9.53 9.30 10.45
C THR A 239 -9.64 9.72 11.92
N LYS A 240 -9.53 8.78 12.85
CA LYS A 240 -9.62 9.00 14.28
C LYS A 240 -8.31 9.50 14.91
N PRO A 241 -8.37 10.15 16.09
CA PRO A 241 -7.17 10.38 16.89
C PRO A 241 -6.40 9.10 17.18
N TRP A 242 -5.09 9.17 17.41
CA TRP A 242 -4.23 8.01 17.62
C TRP A 242 -4.79 7.04 18.66
N GLN A 243 -5.29 7.54 19.76
CA GLN A 243 -5.81 6.76 20.87
C GLN A 243 -7.10 5.99 20.52
N GLU A 244 -7.76 6.34 19.41
CA GLU A 244 -9.07 5.79 19.02
C GLU A 244 -9.01 5.04 17.68
N LYS A 245 -7.81 4.90 17.06
CA LYS A 245 -7.67 4.33 15.73
C LYS A 245 -8.02 2.84 15.65
N LEU A 246 -7.84 2.09 16.73
CA LEU A 246 -8.12 0.65 16.75
C LEU A 246 -9.08 0.31 17.87
N THR A 247 -10.21 -0.32 17.51
CA THR A 247 -11.28 -0.69 18.46
C THR A 247 -11.67 -2.14 18.25
N LEU A 248 -11.79 -2.87 19.37
CA LEU A 248 -12.33 -4.23 19.42
C LEU A 248 -13.78 -4.19 19.89
N PHE A 249 -14.66 -4.89 19.18
CA PHE A 249 -16.07 -5.10 19.50
C PHE A 249 -16.27 -6.60 19.75
N GLN A 250 -16.90 -6.93 20.88
CA GLN A 250 -17.16 -8.32 21.31
C GLN A 250 -18.65 -8.55 21.60
N ASP A 251 -19.49 -8.05 20.70
CA ASP A 251 -20.93 -8.30 20.76
C ASP A 251 -21.21 -9.80 20.54
N GLU A 252 -22.05 -10.40 21.37
CA GLU A 252 -22.45 -11.80 21.26
C GLU A 252 -23.81 -11.94 20.58
N ILE A 253 -23.91 -12.90 19.66
CA ILE A 253 -25.17 -13.28 19.01
C ILE A 253 -25.48 -14.70 19.45
N THR A 254 -26.59 -14.85 20.21
CA THR A 254 -27.09 -16.15 20.68
C THR A 254 -28.39 -16.49 20.00
N GLN A 255 -28.62 -17.76 19.69
CA GLN A 255 -29.89 -18.23 19.13
C GLN A 255 -30.76 -18.83 20.24
N SER A 256 -32.01 -18.33 20.39
CA SER A 256 -33.00 -18.84 21.30
C SER A 256 -34.25 -19.24 20.47
N GLY A 257 -34.35 -20.52 20.16
CA GLY A 257 -35.38 -21.05 19.26
C GLY A 257 -35.20 -20.51 17.83
N THR A 258 -36.18 -19.74 17.34
CA THR A 258 -36.13 -19.05 16.01
C THR A 258 -35.62 -17.60 16.09
N LEU A 259 -35.34 -17.10 17.30
CA LEU A 259 -34.92 -15.71 17.51
C LEU A 259 -33.40 -15.63 17.73
N PHE A 260 -32.82 -14.55 17.23
CA PHE A 260 -31.45 -14.17 17.54
C PHE A 260 -31.46 -13.03 18.55
N LEU A 261 -30.71 -13.19 19.63
CA LEU A 261 -30.50 -12.18 20.67
C LEU A 261 -29.09 -11.61 20.51
N ILE A 262 -28.97 -10.29 20.62
CA ILE A 262 -27.70 -9.59 20.54
C ILE A 262 -27.39 -9.02 21.93
N GLU A 263 -26.31 -9.50 22.54
CA GLU A 263 -25.75 -8.92 23.75
C GLU A 263 -24.60 -8.00 23.37
N ARG A 264 -24.78 -6.70 23.63
CA ARG A 264 -23.78 -5.69 23.27
C ARG A 264 -22.75 -5.54 24.37
N ALA A 265 -21.48 -5.72 24.01
CA ALA A 265 -20.36 -5.36 24.85
C ALA A 265 -19.98 -3.88 24.67
N SER A 266 -19.34 -3.28 25.65
CA SER A 266 -18.74 -1.97 25.49
C SER A 266 -17.53 -2.08 24.54
N PRO A 267 -17.42 -1.21 23.50
CA PRO A 267 -16.26 -1.21 22.64
C PRO A 267 -14.96 -0.97 23.43
N LEU A 268 -13.94 -1.75 23.14
CA LEU A 268 -12.62 -1.63 23.76
C LEU A 268 -11.64 -0.98 22.78
N THR A 269 -11.22 0.24 23.09
CA THR A 269 -10.16 0.90 22.36
C THR A 269 -8.82 0.27 22.73
N LEU A 270 -8.09 -0.20 21.72
CA LEU A 270 -6.79 -0.84 21.90
C LEU A 270 -5.68 0.22 21.83
N PRO A 271 -4.76 0.27 22.80
CA PRO A 271 -3.69 1.24 22.79
C PRO A 271 -2.70 0.91 21.66
N ILE A 272 -2.32 1.94 20.90
CA ILE A 272 -1.29 1.86 19.86
C ILE A 272 -0.24 2.93 20.10
N ALA A 273 1.03 2.62 19.87
CA ALA A 273 2.10 3.59 19.92
C ALA A 273 1.99 4.58 18.74
N GLU A 274 2.17 5.86 19.00
CA GLU A 274 2.25 6.85 17.92
C GLU A 274 3.57 6.68 17.17
N SER A 275 3.52 6.67 15.84
CA SER A 275 4.68 6.70 14.97
C SER A 275 4.40 7.50 13.69
N GLU A 276 5.42 7.68 12.87
CA GLU A 276 5.27 8.18 11.50
C GLU A 276 5.36 6.97 10.53
N PRO A 277 4.24 6.42 10.00
CA PRO A 277 4.25 5.21 9.19
C PRO A 277 5.22 5.28 7.99
N LEU A 278 5.37 6.46 7.37
CA LEU A 278 6.33 6.65 6.29
C LEU A 278 7.79 6.51 6.76
N ARG A 279 8.10 6.94 7.98
CA ARG A 279 9.42 6.74 8.56
C ARG A 279 9.68 5.27 8.85
N ASP A 280 8.68 4.57 9.36
CA ASP A 280 8.77 3.13 9.67
C ASP A 280 8.94 2.32 8.37
N GLU A 281 8.26 2.72 7.30
CA GLU A 281 8.42 2.17 5.96
C GLU A 281 9.83 2.41 5.40
N MET A 282 10.38 3.63 5.52
CA MET A 282 11.76 3.91 5.11
C MET A 282 12.76 3.11 5.93
N GLN A 283 12.52 2.95 7.23
CA GLN A 283 13.37 2.11 8.10
C GLN A 283 13.33 0.63 7.68
N ALA A 284 12.18 0.12 7.23
CA ALA A 284 12.08 -1.25 6.72
C ALA A 284 12.93 -1.44 5.44
N PHE A 285 12.98 -0.45 4.56
CA PHE A 285 13.85 -0.50 3.38
C PHE A 285 15.35 -0.45 3.76
N ILE A 286 15.72 0.37 4.76
CA ILE A 286 17.08 0.39 5.30
C ILE A 286 17.44 -0.98 5.90
N ASN A 287 16.54 -1.60 6.64
CA ASN A 287 16.76 -2.92 7.24
C ASN A 287 16.90 -4.03 6.18
N LEU A 288 16.19 -3.91 5.05
CA LEU A 288 16.39 -4.80 3.91
C LEU A 288 17.81 -4.66 3.34
N ILE A 289 18.34 -3.44 3.23
CA ILE A 289 19.68 -3.19 2.68
C ILE A 289 20.77 -3.61 3.67
N ASP A 290 20.69 -3.15 4.92
CA ASP A 290 21.76 -3.30 5.91
C ASP A 290 21.78 -4.70 6.57
N HIS A 291 20.63 -5.39 6.62
CA HIS A 291 20.44 -6.62 7.42
C HIS A 291 19.75 -7.77 6.68
N ASP A 292 19.43 -7.60 5.40
CA ASP A 292 18.69 -8.59 4.57
C ASP A 292 17.34 -9.02 5.19
N VAL A 293 16.69 -8.11 5.91
CA VAL A 293 15.37 -8.34 6.50
C VAL A 293 14.30 -8.14 5.44
N THR A 294 13.62 -9.20 5.04
CA THR A 294 12.53 -9.13 4.05
C THR A 294 11.36 -8.31 4.59
N PRO A 295 10.97 -7.20 3.93
CA PRO A 295 9.84 -6.39 4.36
C PRO A 295 8.50 -7.08 4.05
N PRO A 296 7.41 -6.76 4.78
CA PRO A 296 6.09 -7.32 4.51
C PRO A 296 5.51 -6.92 3.14
N THR A 297 6.04 -5.88 2.51
CA THR A 297 5.65 -5.37 1.19
C THR A 297 6.70 -5.68 0.12
N HIS A 298 7.25 -6.91 0.13
CA HIS A 298 8.25 -7.37 -0.84
C HIS A 298 7.65 -7.57 -2.25
N ALA A 299 8.50 -7.86 -3.25
CA ALA A 299 8.09 -7.98 -4.65
C ALA A 299 6.88 -8.91 -4.88
N GLN A 300 6.86 -10.09 -4.27
CA GLN A 300 5.76 -11.06 -4.40
C GLN A 300 4.43 -10.49 -3.88
N GLU A 301 4.46 -9.75 -2.77
CA GLU A 301 3.26 -9.06 -2.26
C GLU A 301 2.75 -8.03 -3.27
N GLY A 302 3.66 -7.24 -3.87
CA GLY A 302 3.31 -6.30 -4.93
C GLY A 302 2.71 -6.98 -6.17
N VAL A 303 3.26 -8.12 -6.58
CA VAL A 303 2.70 -8.95 -7.68
C VAL A 303 1.30 -9.45 -7.32
N CYS A 304 1.07 -9.88 -6.07
CA CYS A 304 -0.23 -10.32 -5.59
C CYS A 304 -1.28 -9.20 -5.64
N VAL A 305 -0.93 -8.00 -5.21
CA VAL A 305 -1.81 -6.82 -5.31
C VAL A 305 -2.09 -6.47 -6.77
N GLN A 306 -1.06 -6.45 -7.63
CA GLN A 306 -1.20 -6.12 -9.04
C GLN A 306 -2.08 -7.12 -9.80
N GLN A 307 -2.04 -8.41 -9.44
CA GLN A 307 -2.90 -9.42 -10.03
C GLN A 307 -4.39 -9.12 -9.79
N VAL A 308 -4.76 -8.73 -8.58
CA VAL A 308 -6.15 -8.36 -8.27
C VAL A 308 -6.55 -7.07 -8.98
N LEU A 309 -5.65 -6.07 -9.02
CA LEU A 309 -5.90 -4.81 -9.74
C LEU A 309 -6.16 -5.05 -11.24
N GLU A 310 -5.39 -5.93 -11.89
CA GLU A 310 -5.59 -6.25 -13.31
C GLU A 310 -6.91 -6.99 -13.55
N GLU A 311 -7.30 -7.89 -12.66
CA GLU A 311 -8.60 -8.56 -12.72
C GLU A 311 -9.76 -7.56 -12.55
N MET A 312 -9.66 -6.66 -11.57
CA MET A 312 -10.63 -5.55 -11.40
C MET A 312 -10.68 -4.66 -12.64
N GLN A 313 -9.53 -4.29 -13.19
CA GLN A 313 -9.45 -3.45 -14.40
C GLN A 313 -10.13 -4.11 -15.59
N SER A 314 -9.99 -5.41 -15.76
CA SER A 314 -10.60 -6.15 -16.89
C SER A 314 -12.13 -6.08 -16.86
N GLN A 315 -12.75 -6.06 -15.67
CA GLN A 315 -14.19 -5.94 -15.52
C GLN A 315 -14.72 -4.53 -15.78
N LEU A 316 -13.88 -3.50 -15.56
CA LEU A 316 -14.27 -2.11 -15.78
C LEU A 316 -14.27 -1.72 -17.26
N ILE A 317 -13.49 -2.37 -18.11
CA ILE A 317 -13.43 -2.10 -19.56
C ILE A 317 -14.76 -2.49 -20.22
N ASP A 318 -15.43 -3.53 -19.74
CA ASP A 318 -16.70 -4.02 -20.29
C ASP A 318 -17.91 -3.11 -19.97
N LEU A 319 -17.78 -2.21 -19.00
CA LEU A 319 -18.86 -1.30 -18.59
C LEU A 319 -18.82 0.08 -19.30
N SER A 320 -17.80 0.34 -20.07
CA SER A 320 -17.58 1.60 -20.81
C SER A 320 -17.97 1.52 -22.30
N SER A 321 -18.57 0.41 -22.75
CA SER A 321 -19.04 0.18 -24.13
C SER A 321 -20.52 0.51 -24.33
#